data_887e5a6f6d690dd58f015df344f51579
#
_entry.id   887e5a6f6d690dd58f015df344f51579
#
_cell.length_a   1.000
_cell.length_b   1.000
_cell.length_c   1.000
_cell.angle_alpha   90.00
_cell.angle_beta   90.00
_cell.angle_gamma   90.00
#
_symmetry.space_group_name_H-M   'P 1'
#
loop_
_entity.id
_entity.type
_entity.pdbx_description
1 polymer ?
#
loop_
_entity_poly.entity_id
_entity_poly.type
_entity_poly.pdbx_seq_one_letter_code
_entity_poly.pdbx_strand_id
1 'polypeptide(L)'
;MPAGSWHKHGSEVTMKKPFPVLPLHRVTRRLADVAAGRAEPELVITGARVLSVYTERILDEREVWIAAGRIAAIKPAGTAPRRGNTKFHDARGGILGPGLVDPHIHVESSMMSVCAYAEAALLNGTTTIFCDSHEIGNVCDQTGVEWMLADARQAALNVYLTVPSTVPATNVRLETAGGNLTPAKIGAIFDRWPEAVALGEKMDFVPVTAADKRSHAIIAEALKRGRPVCGHIYGRDFVAAYASSGVTDTHEAIDRDIASDFLDAGIWVFLRGGPPTTPWHSLPEAIKAVTELGAHPKRVCVCTDDRDADDLFLFGLDWVVREAMRAGMDAKTAWSMASLHPATRYGLDGELGGLGGGRRADLVLMDDLLNPRCTWLGGNLLVEDRRITPALEAALETRYHYPKAAYRTVTIKKTPSLTPALPARPCSANVIRAALPGIILFHETVALEPAASWEPLLKKHCLCFVAVVERHGKTGGVAHGLLMDFNLKAGAVASSVGHDAHNIIVAGTNEDDMQVALAAVCRANGGVCVVREGKVISLVELPVAGLISDKRATEVARETTQLKRAWSEAGCALPYMGFNLIPLSVIPEIRITDKGLVLVPAMRLVPLFE
;
A
#
# COMPACT_ATOMS: atom_id res chain seq x y z
N MET A 1 25.40 29.40 -26.74
CA MET A 1 24.24 29.61 -27.63
C MET A 1 23.01 29.13 -26.87
N PRO A 2 21.86 29.83 -26.88
CA PRO A 2 21.25 30.29 -25.64
C PRO A 2 20.12 29.39 -25.14
N ALA A 3 19.85 29.54 -23.82
CA ALA A 3 18.75 28.94 -23.09
C ALA A 3 17.39 29.27 -23.70
N GLY A 4 16.61 28.22 -23.99
CA GLY A 4 15.20 28.32 -24.37
C GLY A 4 14.32 28.50 -23.13
N SER A 5 13.64 29.61 -23.08
CA SER A 5 12.67 30.03 -22.07
C SER A 5 11.48 29.05 -22.03
N TRP A 6 11.27 28.38 -20.90
CA TRP A 6 10.03 27.65 -20.62
C TRP A 6 9.05 28.60 -19.92
N HIS A 7 7.94 28.82 -20.58
CA HIS A 7 6.88 29.72 -20.15
C HIS A 7 6.30 29.31 -18.79
N LYS A 8 6.30 30.28 -17.87
CA LYS A 8 5.47 30.29 -16.65
C LYS A 8 4.00 30.32 -17.07
N HIS A 9 3.27 29.24 -16.78
CA HIS A 9 1.82 29.30 -16.68
C HIS A 9 1.36 28.50 -15.46
N GLY A 10 0.69 29.18 -14.56
CA GLY A 10 0.04 28.62 -13.37
C GLY A 10 0.61 29.23 -12.09
N SER A 11 -0.19 30.04 -11.41
CA SER A 11 0.06 30.47 -10.04
C SER A 11 0.35 29.23 -9.18
N GLU A 12 1.60 29.04 -8.76
CA GLU A 12 1.94 28.13 -7.67
C GLU A 12 1.21 28.65 -6.41
N VAL A 13 0.06 28.08 -6.14
CA VAL A 13 -0.46 28.09 -4.77
C VAL A 13 0.57 27.26 -3.98
N THR A 14 1.44 27.92 -3.26
CA THR A 14 2.36 27.28 -2.31
C THR A 14 1.51 26.67 -1.20
N MET A 15 1.03 25.45 -1.42
CA MET A 15 0.24 24.71 -0.45
C MET A 15 1.15 24.25 0.68
N LYS A 16 0.93 24.78 1.88
CA LYS A 16 1.74 24.45 3.07
C LYS A 16 1.26 23.11 3.64
N LYS A 17 2.21 22.24 3.96
CA LYS A 17 1.95 21.05 4.79
C LYS A 17 1.20 21.48 6.07
N PRO A 18 0.11 20.79 6.48
CA PRO A 18 -0.73 21.22 7.61
C PRO A 18 0.06 21.40 8.92
N PHE A 19 0.99 20.51 9.21
CA PHE A 19 1.80 20.53 10.45
C PHE A 19 3.30 20.48 10.12
N PRO A 20 3.87 21.60 9.63
CA PRO A 20 5.26 21.62 9.19
C PRO A 20 6.21 21.58 10.39
N VAL A 21 7.25 20.76 10.28
CA VAL A 21 8.38 20.75 11.22
C VAL A 21 9.60 21.26 10.50
N LEU A 22 10.25 22.28 11.09
CA LEU A 22 11.45 22.84 10.49
C LEU A 22 12.59 21.81 10.47
N PRO A 23 13.45 21.83 9.43
CA PRO A 23 14.66 21.01 9.39
C PRO A 23 15.52 21.24 10.62
N LEU A 24 16.14 20.17 11.15
CA LEU A 24 16.88 20.21 12.41
C LEU A 24 17.95 21.31 12.44
N HIS A 25 18.69 21.49 11.34
CA HIS A 25 19.77 22.49 11.27
C HIS A 25 19.30 23.94 11.51
N ARG A 26 18.01 24.24 11.37
CA ARG A 26 17.43 25.58 11.60
C ARG A 26 17.04 25.82 13.06
N VAL A 27 16.94 24.76 13.87
CA VAL A 27 16.37 24.84 15.23
C VAL A 27 17.30 24.28 16.32
N THR A 28 18.53 23.85 15.99
CA THR A 28 19.49 23.24 16.93
C THR A 28 19.73 24.10 18.16
N ARG A 29 19.96 25.40 17.99
CA ARG A 29 20.17 26.35 19.09
C ARG A 29 18.94 26.43 20.00
N ARG A 30 17.73 26.56 19.43
CA ARG A 30 16.47 26.62 20.17
C ARG A 30 16.29 25.35 21.03
N LEU A 31 16.52 24.18 20.42
CA LEU A 31 16.39 22.88 21.12
C LEU A 31 17.41 22.75 22.25
N ALA A 32 18.66 23.13 22.03
CA ALA A 32 19.69 23.11 23.06
C ALA A 32 19.38 24.05 24.23
N ASP A 33 18.84 25.27 23.96
CA ASP A 33 18.43 26.20 25.00
C ASP A 33 17.27 25.67 25.84
N VAL A 34 16.27 25.05 25.20
CA VAL A 34 15.15 24.41 25.89
C VAL A 34 15.65 23.20 26.71
N ALA A 35 16.44 22.32 26.12
CA ALA A 35 16.99 21.14 26.80
C ALA A 35 17.84 21.51 28.03
N ALA A 36 18.57 22.64 27.97
CA ALA A 36 19.38 23.16 29.06
C ALA A 36 18.59 24.00 30.09
N GLY A 37 17.28 24.18 29.89
CA GLY A 37 16.42 25.00 30.77
C GLY A 37 16.63 26.53 30.64
N ARG A 38 17.35 27.00 29.61
CA ARG A 38 17.56 28.42 29.34
C ARG A 38 16.36 29.05 28.61
N ALA A 39 15.56 28.22 27.93
CA ALA A 39 14.35 28.63 27.26
C ALA A 39 13.20 27.67 27.59
N GLU A 40 11.97 28.15 27.51
CA GLU A 40 10.77 27.37 27.81
C GLU A 40 10.41 26.43 26.65
N PRO A 41 9.98 25.17 26.92
CA PRO A 41 9.35 24.31 25.94
C PRO A 41 7.96 24.86 25.52
N GLU A 42 7.52 24.52 24.34
CA GLU A 42 6.18 24.87 23.83
C GLU A 42 5.11 23.91 24.36
N LEU A 43 5.50 22.64 24.52
CA LEU A 43 4.66 21.58 25.07
C LEU A 43 5.51 20.68 25.98
N VAL A 44 4.92 20.26 27.10
CA VAL A 44 5.48 19.24 27.99
C VAL A 44 4.44 18.14 28.16
N ILE A 45 4.82 16.89 27.87
CA ILE A 45 4.01 15.72 28.21
C ILE A 45 4.50 15.19 29.56
N THR A 46 3.64 15.21 30.56
CA THR A 46 3.91 14.83 31.95
C THR A 46 3.24 13.50 32.29
N GLY A 47 3.67 12.87 33.39
CA GLY A 47 3.04 11.66 33.93
C GLY A 47 3.12 10.45 32.98
N ALA A 48 4.10 10.42 32.05
CA ALA A 48 4.28 9.34 31.11
C ALA A 48 5.30 8.31 31.58
N ARG A 49 5.07 7.06 31.24
CA ARG A 49 6.10 6.01 31.16
C ARG A 49 6.65 6.02 29.74
N VAL A 50 7.90 6.41 29.56
CA VAL A 50 8.48 6.62 28.22
C VAL A 50 9.06 5.33 27.68
N LEU A 51 8.56 4.86 26.54
CA LEU A 51 9.14 3.73 25.82
C LEU A 51 10.39 4.19 25.05
N SER A 52 11.55 3.77 25.54
CA SER A 52 12.83 3.94 24.85
C SER A 52 13.06 2.78 23.89
N VAL A 53 12.76 2.97 22.62
CA VAL A 53 13.05 1.98 21.55
C VAL A 53 14.55 1.81 21.28
N TYR A 54 15.40 2.76 21.70
CA TYR A 54 16.86 2.64 21.60
C TYR A 54 17.47 1.63 22.58
N THR A 55 16.82 1.44 23.73
CA THR A 55 17.30 0.57 24.80
C THR A 55 16.30 -0.52 25.17
N GLU A 56 15.16 -0.55 24.49
CA GLU A 56 14.04 -1.46 24.74
C GLU A 56 13.63 -1.52 26.22
N ARG A 57 13.50 -0.33 26.82
CA ARG A 57 13.10 -0.16 28.22
C ARG A 57 11.96 0.83 28.37
N ILE A 58 11.17 0.64 29.41
CA ILE A 58 10.25 1.66 29.91
C ILE A 58 11.00 2.52 30.91
N LEU A 59 10.96 3.83 30.72
CA LEU A 59 11.55 4.82 31.61
C LEU A 59 10.42 5.48 32.40
N ASP A 60 10.31 5.13 33.66
CA ASP A 60 9.31 5.68 34.56
C ASP A 60 9.65 7.11 34.99
N GLU A 61 8.62 7.83 35.46
CA GLU A 61 8.74 9.17 36.02
C GLU A 61 9.51 10.14 35.11
N ARG A 62 9.07 10.21 33.84
CA ARG A 62 9.64 11.10 32.82
C ARG A 62 8.61 12.14 32.35
N GLU A 63 9.15 13.23 31.86
CA GLU A 63 8.42 14.21 31.05
C GLU A 63 9.19 14.49 29.76
N VAL A 64 8.45 14.71 28.67
CA VAL A 64 9.00 14.98 27.35
C VAL A 64 8.78 16.43 27.00
N TRP A 65 9.88 17.16 26.75
CA TRP A 65 9.87 18.57 26.40
C TRP A 65 9.94 18.75 24.89
N ILE A 66 9.01 19.51 24.33
CA ILE A 66 8.87 19.72 22.91
C ILE A 66 9.01 21.20 22.57
N ALA A 67 9.79 21.48 21.53
CA ALA A 67 9.93 22.81 20.94
C ALA A 67 10.14 22.73 19.43
N ALA A 68 9.62 23.70 18.69
CA ALA A 68 9.72 23.77 17.23
C ALA A 68 9.29 22.47 16.50
N GLY A 69 8.28 21.78 17.06
CA GLY A 69 7.80 20.51 16.55
C GLY A 69 8.73 19.30 16.73
N ARG A 70 9.76 19.44 17.59
CA ARG A 70 10.78 18.43 17.86
C ARG A 70 10.92 18.15 19.35
N ILE A 71 11.42 16.99 19.68
CA ILE A 71 11.78 16.62 21.04
C ILE A 71 13.04 17.40 21.41
N ALA A 72 12.96 18.26 22.43
CA ALA A 72 14.11 18.95 22.98
C ALA A 72 14.83 18.08 24.02
N ALA A 73 14.08 17.44 24.94
CA ALA A 73 14.64 16.59 25.98
C ALA A 73 13.61 15.62 26.55
N ILE A 74 14.10 14.53 27.15
CA ILE A 74 13.38 13.69 28.10
C ILE A 74 14.02 13.93 29.47
N LYS A 75 13.23 14.38 30.44
CA LYS A 75 13.69 14.81 31.77
C LYS A 75 13.00 14.01 32.88
N PRO A 76 13.55 13.99 34.09
CA PRO A 76 12.82 13.54 35.26
C PRO A 76 11.51 14.32 35.44
N ALA A 77 10.46 13.67 35.92
CA ALA A 77 9.19 14.31 36.18
C ALA A 77 9.29 15.50 37.15
N GLY A 78 8.53 16.56 36.86
CA GLY A 78 8.50 17.76 37.70
C GLY A 78 9.64 18.75 37.48
N THR A 79 10.48 18.56 36.48
CA THR A 79 11.62 19.49 36.18
C THR A 79 11.21 20.61 35.21
N ALA A 80 10.08 20.49 34.53
CA ALA A 80 9.62 21.53 33.61
C ALA A 80 9.24 22.82 34.35
N PRO A 81 9.70 24.00 33.85
CA PRO A 81 9.31 25.28 34.42
C PRO A 81 7.78 25.48 34.19
N ARG A 82 7.03 25.63 35.30
CA ARG A 82 5.58 25.90 35.27
C ARG A 82 5.31 27.41 35.19
N ARG A 83 5.85 28.10 34.17
CA ARG A 83 5.70 29.53 33.94
C ARG A 83 5.63 29.79 32.43
N GLY A 84 5.19 30.98 32.07
CA GLY A 84 5.11 31.39 30.66
C GLY A 84 3.95 30.73 29.90
N ASN A 85 4.16 30.46 28.60
CA ASN A 85 3.14 29.95 27.68
C ASN A 85 3.28 28.43 27.40
N THR A 86 4.05 27.69 28.20
CA THR A 86 4.22 26.25 28.07
C THR A 86 2.87 25.52 28.24
N LYS A 87 2.48 24.73 27.26
CA LYS A 87 1.33 23.83 27.36
C LYS A 87 1.74 22.54 28.07
N PHE A 88 0.84 21.98 28.87
CA PHE A 88 1.05 20.71 29.54
C PHE A 88 -0.03 19.71 29.12
N HIS A 89 0.39 18.48 28.82
CA HIS A 89 -0.51 17.36 28.61
C HIS A 89 -0.16 16.25 29.62
N ASP A 90 -1.14 15.84 30.41
CA ASP A 90 -0.98 14.76 31.39
C ASP A 90 -1.26 13.40 30.73
N ALA A 91 -0.25 12.56 30.62
CA ALA A 91 -0.33 11.21 30.08
C ALA A 91 -1.05 10.20 31.00
N ARG A 92 -1.35 10.59 32.26
CA ARG A 92 -2.09 9.79 33.25
C ARG A 92 -1.53 8.37 33.43
N GLY A 93 -0.21 8.24 33.46
CA GLY A 93 0.49 6.97 33.60
C GLY A 93 0.55 6.09 32.35
N GLY A 94 0.06 6.58 31.22
CA GLY A 94 0.14 5.86 29.95
C GLY A 94 1.58 5.71 29.43
N ILE A 95 1.77 4.80 28.49
CA ILE A 95 3.05 4.58 27.81
C ILE A 95 3.15 5.56 26.65
N LEU A 96 4.19 6.41 26.65
CA LEU A 96 4.49 7.31 25.55
C LEU A 96 5.61 6.74 24.70
N GLY A 97 5.31 6.41 23.43
CA GLY A 97 6.25 5.90 22.45
C GLY A 97 6.37 6.80 21.22
N PRO A 98 7.33 6.52 20.33
CA PRO A 98 7.36 7.17 19.02
C PRO A 98 6.15 6.77 18.20
N GLY A 99 5.74 7.67 17.29
CA GLY A 99 4.74 7.36 16.28
C GLY A 99 5.16 6.18 15.43
N LEU A 100 4.18 5.37 15.05
CA LEU A 100 4.41 4.21 14.18
C LEU A 100 4.83 4.65 12.78
N VAL A 101 5.69 3.84 12.19
CA VAL A 101 6.30 4.03 10.87
C VAL A 101 6.02 2.77 10.05
N ASP A 102 5.16 2.87 9.06
CA ASP A 102 4.87 1.76 8.14
C ASP A 102 5.92 1.73 7.02
N PRO A 103 6.76 0.70 6.94
CA PRO A 103 7.85 0.65 5.98
C PRO A 103 7.42 0.29 4.55
N HIS A 104 6.20 -0.21 4.35
CA HIS A 104 5.73 -0.64 3.04
C HIS A 104 4.22 -0.67 2.97
N ILE A 105 3.66 0.13 2.07
CA ILE A 105 2.22 0.23 1.83
C ILE A 105 1.94 0.76 0.42
N HIS A 106 0.77 0.36 -0.12
CA HIS A 106 0.15 0.94 -1.31
C HIS A 106 -1.10 1.70 -0.86
N VAL A 107 -1.05 3.04 -0.88
CA VAL A 107 -2.20 3.86 -0.46
C VAL A 107 -3.39 3.63 -1.40
N GLU A 108 -3.13 3.42 -2.69
CA GLU A 108 -4.13 3.16 -3.71
C GLU A 108 -4.97 1.91 -3.41
N SER A 109 -4.38 0.85 -2.85
CA SER A 109 -5.10 -0.37 -2.45
C SER A 109 -6.21 -0.10 -1.42
N SER A 110 -6.03 0.96 -0.61
CA SER A 110 -7.09 1.43 0.30
C SER A 110 -8.22 2.18 -0.41
N MET A 111 -8.11 2.41 -1.71
CA MET A 111 -9.03 3.21 -2.51
C MET A 111 -9.14 4.68 -2.03
N MET A 112 -8.19 5.18 -1.24
CA MET A 112 -8.19 6.53 -0.67
C MET A 112 -7.07 7.41 -1.26
N SER A 113 -7.28 8.73 -1.26
CA SER A 113 -6.20 9.69 -1.43
C SER A 113 -5.27 9.69 -0.22
N VAL A 114 -4.04 10.18 -0.38
CA VAL A 114 -3.07 10.25 0.74
C VAL A 114 -3.59 11.15 1.86
N CYS A 115 -4.25 12.27 1.52
CA CYS A 115 -4.89 13.14 2.50
C CYS A 115 -5.99 12.42 3.29
N ALA A 116 -6.82 11.60 2.63
CA ALA A 116 -7.86 10.84 3.30
C ALA A 116 -7.27 9.71 4.17
N TYR A 117 -6.26 8.99 3.67
CA TYR A 117 -5.56 7.93 4.37
C TYR A 117 -5.03 8.37 5.75
N ALA A 118 -4.59 9.63 5.88
CA ALA A 118 -4.05 10.17 7.12
C ALA A 118 -5.01 10.07 8.31
N GLU A 119 -6.33 10.11 8.07
CA GLU A 119 -7.35 9.96 9.12
C GLU A 119 -7.25 8.60 9.81
N ALA A 120 -7.30 7.52 9.04
CA ALA A 120 -7.23 6.16 9.59
C ALA A 120 -5.84 5.86 10.19
N ALA A 121 -4.76 6.30 9.52
CA ALA A 121 -3.40 6.13 9.99
C ALA A 121 -3.17 6.75 11.37
N LEU A 122 -3.55 8.01 11.56
CA LEU A 122 -3.34 8.72 12.83
C LEU A 122 -4.20 8.18 13.97
N LEU A 123 -5.42 7.70 13.69
CA LEU A 123 -6.26 7.04 14.70
C LEU A 123 -5.59 5.78 15.26
N ASN A 124 -4.75 5.13 14.48
CA ASN A 124 -3.99 3.94 14.85
C ASN A 124 -2.53 4.23 15.24
N GLY A 125 -2.18 5.51 15.46
CA GLY A 125 -0.85 5.90 15.89
C GLY A 125 0.22 5.90 14.81
N THR A 126 -0.12 5.62 13.54
CA THR A 126 0.80 5.69 12.41
C THR A 126 1.00 7.14 12.00
N THR A 127 2.23 7.64 12.13
CA THR A 127 2.60 9.04 11.82
C THR A 127 3.43 9.16 10.56
N THR A 128 3.97 8.05 10.07
CA THR A 128 4.85 7.98 8.91
C THR A 128 4.57 6.75 8.08
N ILE A 129 4.54 6.89 6.76
CA ILE A 129 4.43 5.77 5.81
C ILE A 129 5.50 5.88 4.71
N PHE A 130 5.95 4.72 4.23
CA PHE A 130 6.73 4.56 3.00
C PHE A 130 5.82 3.93 1.96
N CYS A 131 5.39 4.73 1.00
CA CYS A 131 4.40 4.35 0.00
C CYS A 131 5.07 4.03 -1.34
N ASP A 132 4.69 2.91 -1.94
CA ASP A 132 5.02 2.58 -3.33
C ASP A 132 3.79 2.84 -4.22
N SER A 133 3.83 3.88 -5.03
CA SER A 133 2.71 4.30 -5.88
C SER A 133 2.81 3.70 -7.29
N HIS A 134 3.08 2.38 -7.39
CA HIS A 134 3.19 1.73 -8.70
C HIS A 134 1.84 1.57 -9.39
N GLU A 135 0.74 1.48 -8.64
CA GLU A 135 -0.59 1.33 -9.20
C GLU A 135 -0.97 2.54 -10.07
N ILE A 136 -0.92 3.75 -9.51
CA ILE A 136 -1.17 4.97 -10.30
C ILE A 136 -0.09 5.19 -11.36
N GLY A 137 1.15 4.72 -11.11
CA GLY A 137 2.22 4.70 -12.08
C GLY A 137 1.88 3.87 -13.33
N ASN A 138 1.25 2.70 -13.14
CA ASN A 138 0.79 1.84 -14.22
C ASN A 138 -0.35 2.46 -15.05
N VAL A 139 -1.11 3.38 -14.47
CA VAL A 139 -2.22 4.07 -15.17
C VAL A 139 -1.74 5.38 -15.81
N CYS A 140 -1.04 6.22 -15.04
CA CYS A 140 -0.75 7.61 -15.39
C CYS A 140 0.74 7.92 -15.52
N ASP A 141 1.60 6.88 -15.56
CA ASP A 141 3.06 7.03 -15.72
C ASP A 141 3.68 7.88 -14.60
N GLN A 142 4.82 8.51 -14.85
CA GLN A 142 5.49 9.45 -13.93
C GLN A 142 4.54 10.53 -13.39
N THR A 143 3.62 11.00 -14.22
CA THR A 143 2.66 12.04 -13.84
C THR A 143 1.75 11.59 -12.70
N GLY A 144 1.30 10.34 -12.70
CA GLY A 144 0.48 9.77 -11.61
C GLY A 144 1.24 9.72 -10.30
N VAL A 145 2.49 9.26 -10.34
CA VAL A 145 3.39 9.22 -9.16
C VAL A 145 3.61 10.64 -8.61
N GLU A 146 3.80 11.63 -9.48
CA GLU A 146 3.96 13.03 -9.05
C GLU A 146 2.67 13.62 -8.46
N TRP A 147 1.48 13.19 -8.89
CA TRP A 147 0.22 13.58 -8.25
C TRP A 147 0.11 13.02 -6.82
N MET A 148 0.49 11.75 -6.60
CA MET A 148 0.52 11.17 -5.25
C MET A 148 1.50 11.91 -4.33
N LEU A 149 2.66 12.32 -4.84
CA LEU A 149 3.61 13.14 -4.07
C LEU A 149 3.05 14.53 -3.74
N ALA A 150 2.31 15.14 -4.67
CA ALA A 150 1.64 16.43 -4.44
C ALA A 150 0.54 16.30 -3.37
N ASP A 151 -0.25 15.23 -3.40
CA ASP A 151 -1.23 14.89 -2.36
C ASP A 151 -0.55 14.65 -1.01
N ALA A 152 0.51 13.85 -0.97
CA ALA A 152 1.31 13.58 0.22
C ALA A 152 1.85 14.83 0.92
N ARG A 153 2.20 15.88 0.16
CA ARG A 153 2.63 17.16 0.72
C ARG A 153 1.54 17.93 1.44
N GLN A 154 0.27 17.62 1.20
CA GLN A 154 -0.89 18.22 1.86
C GLN A 154 -1.46 17.34 2.97
N ALA A 155 -1.05 16.08 3.03
CA ALA A 155 -1.51 15.16 4.04
C ALA A 155 -1.01 15.52 5.44
N ALA A 156 -1.86 15.32 6.45
CA ALA A 156 -1.51 15.38 7.87
C ALA A 156 -0.73 14.13 8.30
N LEU A 157 0.31 13.77 7.54
CA LEU A 157 1.10 12.55 7.72
C LEU A 157 2.50 12.76 7.16
N ASN A 158 3.52 12.09 7.68
CA ASN A 158 4.79 12.02 7.00
C ASN A 158 4.72 10.92 5.94
N VAL A 159 4.92 11.29 4.70
CA VAL A 159 4.88 10.34 3.57
C VAL A 159 6.19 10.41 2.83
N TYR A 160 6.82 9.28 2.69
CA TYR A 160 7.99 9.07 1.86
C TYR A 160 7.64 8.14 0.71
N LEU A 161 8.20 8.41 -0.45
CA LEU A 161 7.99 7.58 -1.63
C LEU A 161 9.15 6.58 -1.78
N THR A 162 8.79 5.33 -1.95
CA THR A 162 9.64 4.35 -2.62
C THR A 162 9.26 4.37 -4.09
N VAL A 163 10.16 4.89 -4.94
CA VAL A 163 9.85 5.19 -6.36
C VAL A 163 9.51 3.90 -7.10
N PRO A 164 8.33 3.78 -7.71
CA PRO A 164 7.93 2.56 -8.41
C PRO A 164 8.97 2.02 -9.37
N SER A 165 9.33 0.77 -9.24
CA SER A 165 10.44 0.14 -9.98
C SER A 165 9.99 -0.76 -11.12
N THR A 166 8.75 -1.25 -11.08
CA THR A 166 8.25 -2.30 -11.97
C THR A 166 6.94 -1.83 -12.63
N VAL A 167 7.07 -0.83 -13.49
CA VAL A 167 5.98 -0.26 -14.30
C VAL A 167 6.39 -0.26 -15.77
N PRO A 168 5.73 -1.07 -16.64
CA PRO A 168 4.71 -2.08 -16.33
C PRO A 168 5.29 -3.29 -15.57
N ALA A 169 4.41 -4.09 -14.96
CA ALA A 169 4.78 -5.30 -14.24
C ALA A 169 5.45 -6.34 -15.17
N THR A 170 4.95 -6.48 -16.39
CA THR A 170 5.52 -7.34 -17.41
C THR A 170 5.87 -6.55 -18.69
N ASN A 171 5.50 -7.01 -19.85
CA ASN A 171 5.84 -6.38 -21.12
C ASN A 171 4.62 -6.27 -22.05
N VAL A 172 4.77 -5.46 -23.10
CA VAL A 172 3.69 -5.14 -24.06
C VAL A 172 3.10 -6.34 -24.82
N ARG A 173 3.75 -7.51 -24.80
CA ARG A 173 3.21 -8.73 -25.40
C ARG A 173 2.21 -9.41 -24.48
N LEU A 174 2.39 -9.25 -23.17
CA LEU A 174 1.57 -9.92 -22.16
C LEU A 174 0.46 -9.02 -21.60
N GLU A 175 0.66 -7.70 -21.57
CA GLU A 175 -0.32 -6.76 -21.02
C GLU A 175 -0.20 -5.37 -21.64
N THR A 176 -1.27 -4.58 -21.53
CA THR A 176 -1.27 -3.16 -21.90
C THR A 176 -1.41 -2.31 -20.64
N ALA A 177 -0.32 -1.69 -20.19
CA ALA A 177 -0.35 -0.71 -19.11
C ALA A 177 -0.48 0.72 -19.63
N GLY A 178 -0.99 1.63 -18.82
CA GLY A 178 -1.05 3.06 -19.11
C GLY A 178 0.33 3.71 -19.08
N GLY A 179 1.16 3.35 -18.10
CA GLY A 179 2.50 3.90 -17.84
C GLY A 179 3.67 3.01 -18.29
N ASN A 180 4.85 3.64 -18.31
CA ASN A 180 6.13 2.96 -18.48
C ASN A 180 7.23 3.80 -17.82
N LEU A 181 7.63 3.44 -16.61
CA LEU A 181 8.70 4.12 -15.86
C LEU A 181 10.06 3.61 -16.36
N THR A 182 10.70 4.43 -17.17
CA THR A 182 12.07 4.17 -17.65
C THR A 182 13.10 4.57 -16.59
N PRO A 183 14.35 4.08 -16.65
CA PRO A 183 15.43 4.54 -15.76
C PRO A 183 15.53 6.07 -15.69
N ALA A 184 15.41 6.76 -16.83
CA ALA A 184 15.47 8.22 -16.87
C ALA A 184 14.33 8.91 -16.09
N LYS A 185 13.10 8.40 -16.19
CA LYS A 185 11.95 8.92 -15.43
C LYS A 185 12.12 8.69 -13.92
N ILE A 186 12.58 7.50 -13.53
CA ILE A 186 12.87 7.16 -12.13
C ILE A 186 13.96 8.10 -11.58
N GLY A 187 15.04 8.33 -12.36
CA GLY A 187 16.08 9.29 -12.00
C GLY A 187 15.53 10.70 -11.82
N ALA A 188 14.64 11.16 -12.72
CA ALA A 188 14.03 12.48 -12.65
C ALA A 188 13.13 12.65 -11.41
N ILE A 189 12.40 11.59 -10.99
CA ILE A 189 11.61 11.61 -9.74
C ILE A 189 12.54 11.78 -8.54
N PHE A 190 13.61 11.00 -8.43
CA PHE A 190 14.59 11.13 -7.35
C PHE A 190 15.22 12.53 -7.29
N ASP A 191 15.55 13.12 -8.43
CA ASP A 191 16.23 14.41 -8.49
C ASP A 191 15.27 15.57 -8.16
N ARG A 192 13.99 15.42 -8.43
CA ARG A 192 12.96 16.46 -8.20
C ARG A 192 12.34 16.41 -6.81
N TRP A 193 12.16 15.22 -6.24
CA TRP A 193 11.35 15.01 -5.05
C TRP A 193 12.20 14.48 -3.88
N PRO A 194 12.52 15.32 -2.87
CA PRO A 194 13.31 14.89 -1.71
C PRO A 194 12.60 13.81 -0.87
N GLU A 195 11.28 13.69 -0.99
CA GLU A 195 10.47 12.64 -0.37
C GLU A 195 10.69 11.26 -1.02
N ALA A 196 11.28 11.19 -2.21
CA ALA A 196 11.68 9.94 -2.87
C ALA A 196 12.97 9.42 -2.22
N VAL A 197 12.84 8.46 -1.30
CA VAL A 197 13.95 8.01 -0.43
C VAL A 197 14.50 6.64 -0.78
N ALA A 198 13.78 5.84 -1.56
CA ALA A 198 14.17 4.50 -1.97
C ALA A 198 13.60 4.18 -3.35
N LEU A 199 14.16 3.17 -4.02
CA LEU A 199 13.48 2.51 -5.13
C LEU A 199 12.42 1.57 -4.55
N GLY A 200 11.24 1.55 -5.15
CA GLY A 200 10.11 0.72 -4.76
C GLY A 200 10.35 -0.76 -5.00
N GLU A 201 9.40 -1.56 -4.61
CA GLU A 201 9.53 -3.01 -4.67
C GLU A 201 9.89 -3.52 -6.08
N LYS A 202 10.93 -4.34 -6.13
CA LYS A 202 11.44 -4.89 -7.39
C LYS A 202 10.77 -6.23 -7.68
N MET A 203 9.52 -6.20 -8.15
CA MET A 203 8.69 -7.39 -8.39
C MET A 203 9.22 -8.30 -9.51
N ASP A 204 9.92 -7.76 -10.48
CA ASP A 204 10.49 -8.51 -11.60
C ASP A 204 11.79 -9.25 -11.21
N PHE A 205 11.74 -10.04 -10.11
CA PHE A 205 12.90 -10.72 -9.56
C PHE A 205 13.52 -11.73 -10.55
N VAL A 206 12.72 -12.39 -11.39
CA VAL A 206 13.24 -13.30 -12.42
C VAL A 206 14.11 -12.57 -13.45
N PRO A 207 13.67 -11.47 -14.09
CA PRO A 207 14.54 -10.61 -14.89
C PRO A 207 15.77 -10.10 -14.15
N VAL A 208 15.65 -9.66 -12.89
CA VAL A 208 16.80 -9.20 -12.08
C VAL A 208 17.83 -10.30 -11.94
N THR A 209 17.43 -11.49 -11.53
CA THR A 209 18.34 -12.61 -11.33
C THR A 209 18.90 -13.19 -12.64
N ALA A 210 18.21 -12.94 -13.76
CA ALA A 210 18.68 -13.24 -15.12
C ALA A 210 19.55 -12.12 -15.75
N ALA A 211 19.94 -11.12 -14.96
CA ALA A 211 20.77 -9.97 -15.39
C ALA A 211 20.16 -9.13 -16.53
N ASP A 212 18.83 -8.95 -16.51
CA ASP A 212 18.13 -8.12 -17.50
C ASP A 212 18.63 -6.67 -17.46
N LYS A 213 18.97 -6.14 -18.64
CA LYS A 213 19.56 -4.80 -18.77
C LYS A 213 18.65 -3.67 -18.26
N ARG A 214 17.34 -3.76 -18.50
CA ARG A 214 16.38 -2.73 -18.05
C ARG A 214 16.23 -2.75 -16.54
N SER A 215 16.06 -3.92 -15.96
CA SER A 215 15.92 -4.11 -14.50
C SER A 215 17.15 -3.59 -13.75
N HIS A 216 18.35 -3.93 -14.22
CA HIS A 216 19.59 -3.43 -13.62
C HIS A 216 19.83 -1.92 -13.85
N ALA A 217 19.43 -1.36 -14.99
CA ALA A 217 19.50 0.07 -15.23
C ALA A 217 18.59 0.86 -14.27
N ILE A 218 17.42 0.30 -13.92
CA ILE A 218 16.50 0.87 -12.92
C ILE A 218 17.13 0.82 -11.52
N ILE A 219 17.66 -0.33 -11.11
CA ILE A 219 18.37 -0.49 -9.82
C ILE A 219 19.52 0.53 -9.71
N ALA A 220 20.29 0.68 -10.78
CA ALA A 220 21.41 1.61 -10.82
C ALA A 220 21.00 3.08 -10.59
N GLU A 221 19.76 3.49 -10.95
CA GLU A 221 19.28 4.86 -10.69
C GLU A 221 19.17 5.16 -9.19
N ALA A 222 18.79 4.18 -8.37
CA ALA A 222 18.77 4.31 -6.93
C ALA A 222 20.19 4.25 -6.33
N LEU A 223 20.96 3.21 -6.68
CA LEU A 223 22.26 2.96 -6.08
C LEU A 223 23.26 4.11 -6.31
N LYS A 224 23.31 4.69 -7.51
CA LYS A 224 24.18 5.85 -7.79
C LYS A 224 23.82 7.12 -7.00
N ARG A 225 22.62 7.18 -6.43
CA ARG A 225 22.15 8.25 -5.54
C ARG A 225 22.25 7.89 -4.06
N GLY A 226 22.84 6.72 -3.73
CA GLY A 226 22.91 6.21 -2.36
C GLY A 226 21.54 5.86 -1.76
N ARG A 227 20.56 5.58 -2.62
CA ARG A 227 19.21 5.20 -2.18
C ARG A 227 19.09 3.68 -2.10
N PRO A 228 18.44 3.13 -1.05
CA PRO A 228 18.18 1.71 -0.95
C PRO A 228 17.19 1.23 -2.02
N VAL A 229 17.24 -0.07 -2.31
CA VAL A 229 16.34 -0.74 -3.24
C VAL A 229 15.46 -1.69 -2.45
N CYS A 230 14.14 -1.50 -2.54
CA CYS A 230 13.15 -2.38 -1.93
C CYS A 230 12.88 -3.60 -2.83
N GLY A 231 12.43 -4.69 -2.23
CA GLY A 231 12.27 -5.95 -2.91
C GLY A 231 10.93 -6.64 -2.68
N HIS A 232 10.69 -7.62 -3.54
CA HIS A 232 9.52 -8.47 -3.57
C HIS A 232 9.93 -9.83 -4.16
N ILE A 233 10.26 -10.81 -3.31
CA ILE A 233 10.80 -12.09 -3.75
C ILE A 233 10.23 -13.24 -2.94
N TYR A 234 9.74 -14.27 -3.63
CA TYR A 234 9.16 -15.48 -3.01
C TYR A 234 10.12 -16.67 -2.96
N GLY A 235 11.05 -16.78 -3.89
CA GLY A 235 11.80 -18.01 -4.14
C GLY A 235 13.16 -18.04 -3.45
N ARG A 236 13.44 -19.08 -2.65
CA ARG A 236 14.73 -19.30 -1.98
C ARG A 236 15.89 -19.36 -2.96
N ASP A 237 15.70 -19.98 -4.14
CA ASP A 237 16.74 -20.16 -5.14
C ASP A 237 17.23 -18.84 -5.76
N PHE A 238 16.46 -17.80 -5.66
CA PHE A 238 16.80 -16.48 -6.23
C PHE A 238 17.49 -15.53 -5.24
N VAL A 239 17.49 -15.85 -3.93
CA VAL A 239 17.90 -14.93 -2.85
C VAL A 239 19.29 -14.39 -3.06
N ALA A 240 20.28 -15.26 -3.34
CA ALA A 240 21.67 -14.85 -3.49
C ALA A 240 21.88 -13.88 -4.66
N ALA A 241 21.32 -14.17 -5.83
CA ALA A 241 21.44 -13.33 -7.01
C ALA A 241 20.68 -12.00 -6.85
N TYR A 242 19.52 -12.05 -6.20
CA TYR A 242 18.68 -10.88 -5.94
C TYR A 242 19.35 -9.92 -4.95
N ALA A 243 19.86 -10.42 -3.82
CA ALA A 243 20.62 -9.63 -2.86
C ALA A 243 21.90 -9.04 -3.48
N SER A 244 22.63 -9.83 -4.29
CA SER A 244 23.84 -9.37 -4.99
C SER A 244 23.55 -8.26 -6.01
N SER A 245 22.31 -8.13 -6.47
CA SER A 245 21.86 -7.07 -7.35
C SER A 245 21.60 -5.74 -6.63
N GLY A 246 21.78 -5.70 -5.30
CA GLY A 246 21.61 -4.50 -4.47
C GLY A 246 20.21 -4.33 -3.86
N VAL A 247 19.33 -5.31 -4.01
CA VAL A 247 18.04 -5.33 -3.32
C VAL A 247 18.24 -5.72 -1.87
N THR A 248 17.61 -5.01 -0.93
CA THR A 248 17.97 -5.10 0.48
C THR A 248 16.83 -5.34 1.44
N ASP A 249 15.60 -5.52 0.95
CA ASP A 249 14.46 -5.99 1.76
C ASP A 249 13.51 -6.87 0.96
N THR A 250 12.56 -7.46 1.65
CA THR A 250 11.37 -8.11 1.09
C THR A 250 10.26 -8.20 2.15
N HIS A 251 9.01 -8.17 1.71
CA HIS A 251 7.82 -8.42 2.54
C HIS A 251 7.17 -9.78 2.23
N GLU A 252 7.83 -10.61 1.44
CA GLU A 252 7.32 -11.90 0.93
C GLU A 252 7.83 -13.13 1.69
N ALA A 253 8.29 -12.96 2.93
CA ALA A 253 8.61 -14.10 3.79
C ALA A 253 7.31 -14.78 4.24
N ILE A 254 7.02 -15.97 3.70
CA ILE A 254 5.77 -16.70 3.96
C ILE A 254 5.84 -17.64 5.16
N ASP A 255 7.04 -18.07 5.55
CA ASP A 255 7.26 -18.96 6.67
C ASP A 255 8.60 -18.66 7.40
N ARG A 256 8.83 -19.39 8.48
CA ARG A 256 10.00 -19.28 9.35
C ARG A 256 11.32 -19.48 8.62
N ASP A 257 11.40 -20.48 7.78
CA ASP A 257 12.67 -20.90 7.17
C ASP A 257 13.07 -19.96 6.04
N ILE A 258 12.09 -19.50 5.26
CA ILE A 258 12.29 -18.47 4.23
C ILE A 258 12.70 -17.14 4.88
N ALA A 259 12.05 -16.74 5.98
CA ALA A 259 12.43 -15.53 6.71
C ALA A 259 13.88 -15.60 7.24
N SER A 260 14.29 -16.76 7.77
CA SER A 260 15.68 -16.99 8.20
C SER A 260 16.67 -16.87 7.05
N ASP A 261 16.38 -17.49 5.90
CA ASP A 261 17.26 -17.42 4.73
C ASP A 261 17.44 -15.97 4.22
N PHE A 262 16.37 -15.18 4.23
CA PHE A 262 16.47 -13.76 3.86
C PHE A 262 17.34 -12.97 4.84
N LEU A 263 17.15 -13.18 6.15
CA LEU A 263 17.96 -12.52 7.17
C LEU A 263 19.44 -12.91 7.08
N ASP A 264 19.75 -14.19 6.83
CA ASP A 264 21.12 -14.68 6.65
C ASP A 264 21.77 -14.12 5.38
N ALA A 265 21.00 -13.87 4.34
CA ALA A 265 21.45 -13.16 3.13
C ALA A 265 21.63 -11.64 3.35
N GLY A 266 21.34 -11.12 4.55
CA GLY A 266 21.42 -9.70 4.86
C GLY A 266 20.24 -8.85 4.36
N ILE A 267 19.18 -9.48 3.89
CA ILE A 267 17.93 -8.84 3.48
C ILE A 267 17.10 -8.48 4.72
N TRP A 268 16.50 -7.30 4.73
CA TRP A 268 15.50 -6.94 5.73
C TRP A 268 14.19 -7.68 5.45
N VAL A 269 13.55 -8.17 6.49
CA VAL A 269 12.25 -8.85 6.37
C VAL A 269 11.16 -7.95 6.93
N PHE A 270 10.19 -7.59 6.10
CA PHE A 270 9.00 -6.87 6.52
C PHE A 270 7.86 -7.88 6.66
N LEU A 271 7.37 -8.07 7.88
CA LEU A 271 6.32 -9.03 8.18
C LEU A 271 4.95 -8.39 7.95
N ARG A 272 4.22 -8.92 6.99
CA ARG A 272 2.86 -8.46 6.70
C ARG A 272 1.88 -9.02 7.72
N GLY A 273 1.16 -8.14 8.40
CA GLY A 273 0.07 -8.51 9.29
C GLY A 273 -1.22 -7.83 8.91
N GLY A 274 -2.36 -8.40 9.28
CA GLY A 274 -3.67 -7.82 8.98
C GLY A 274 -4.85 -8.72 9.34
N PRO A 275 -6.05 -8.41 8.84
CA PRO A 275 -7.25 -9.15 9.20
C PRO A 275 -7.12 -10.64 8.83
N PRO A 276 -7.64 -11.54 9.66
CA PRO A 276 -7.57 -12.99 9.39
C PRO A 276 -8.25 -13.43 8.07
N THR A 277 -9.10 -12.58 7.52
CA THR A 277 -9.80 -12.80 6.25
C THR A 277 -8.96 -12.52 5.03
N THR A 278 -7.79 -11.89 5.20
CA THR A 278 -6.88 -11.56 4.10
C THR A 278 -5.73 -12.55 4.09
N PRO A 279 -5.62 -13.38 3.06
CA PRO A 279 -4.86 -14.63 3.11
C PRO A 279 -3.34 -14.50 2.91
N TRP A 280 -2.84 -13.34 2.60
CA TRP A 280 -1.40 -13.11 2.39
C TRP A 280 -0.64 -12.53 3.60
N HIS A 281 -1.25 -12.60 4.79
CA HIS A 281 -0.61 -12.18 6.02
C HIS A 281 0.19 -13.33 6.63
N SER A 282 1.49 -13.31 6.40
CA SER A 282 2.42 -14.36 6.82
C SER A 282 3.13 -14.11 8.16
N LEU A 283 2.85 -12.97 8.82
CA LEU A 283 3.52 -12.59 10.06
C LEU A 283 3.56 -13.73 11.10
N PRO A 284 2.45 -14.44 11.42
CA PRO A 284 2.47 -15.45 12.47
C PRO A 284 3.45 -16.60 12.22
N GLU A 285 3.69 -16.93 10.95
CA GLU A 285 4.62 -18.00 10.57
C GLU A 285 6.05 -17.49 10.37
N ALA A 286 6.21 -16.37 9.66
CA ALA A 286 7.54 -15.85 9.35
C ALA A 286 8.27 -15.29 10.58
N ILE A 287 7.58 -14.74 11.57
CA ILE A 287 8.16 -14.20 12.81
C ILE A 287 8.85 -15.30 13.65
N LYS A 288 8.52 -16.58 13.42
CA LYS A 288 9.12 -17.72 14.08
C LYS A 288 10.63 -17.85 13.79
N ALA A 289 11.13 -17.20 12.73
CA ALA A 289 12.57 -17.05 12.52
C ALA A 289 13.25 -16.35 13.72
N VAL A 290 12.56 -15.38 14.33
CA VAL A 290 13.04 -14.69 15.53
C VAL A 290 12.67 -15.45 16.81
N THR A 291 11.39 -15.82 16.98
CA THR A 291 10.87 -16.36 18.24
C THR A 291 11.23 -17.81 18.50
N GLU A 292 11.51 -18.60 17.46
CA GLU A 292 11.87 -20.03 17.59
C GLU A 292 13.32 -20.32 17.18
N LEU A 293 13.82 -19.73 16.07
CA LEU A 293 15.19 -19.96 15.60
C LEU A 293 16.22 -19.01 16.23
N GLY A 294 15.77 -17.95 16.91
CA GLY A 294 16.65 -17.01 17.61
C GLY A 294 17.36 -16.01 16.70
N ALA A 295 16.87 -15.77 15.48
CA ALA A 295 17.36 -14.70 14.63
C ALA A 295 17.20 -13.34 15.34
N HIS A 296 18.20 -12.46 15.21
CA HIS A 296 18.12 -11.15 15.86
C HIS A 296 17.15 -10.22 15.13
N PRO A 297 16.18 -9.57 15.80
CA PRO A 297 15.12 -8.80 15.15
C PRO A 297 15.56 -7.46 14.52
N LYS A 298 16.81 -7.08 14.64
CA LYS A 298 17.35 -5.76 14.16
C LYS A 298 17.10 -5.45 12.68
N ARG A 299 16.84 -6.48 11.86
CA ARG A 299 16.51 -6.34 10.43
C ARG A 299 15.09 -6.82 10.13
N VAL A 300 14.23 -6.86 11.13
CA VAL A 300 12.82 -7.22 10.98
C VAL A 300 11.97 -5.98 11.24
N CYS A 301 11.06 -5.70 10.33
CA CYS A 301 10.00 -4.71 10.47
C CYS A 301 8.64 -5.40 10.40
N VAL A 302 7.59 -4.70 10.79
CA VAL A 302 6.20 -5.08 10.48
C VAL A 302 5.61 -4.03 9.56
N CYS A 303 4.72 -4.45 8.64
CA CYS A 303 4.07 -3.57 7.68
C CYS A 303 2.62 -3.96 7.45
N THR A 304 1.85 -3.07 6.84
CA THR A 304 0.46 -3.33 6.46
C THR A 304 0.32 -3.82 5.03
N ASP A 305 1.17 -3.40 4.11
CA ASP A 305 1.08 -3.68 2.69
C ASP A 305 -0.30 -3.28 2.13
N ASP A 306 -0.90 -4.06 1.24
CA ASP A 306 -2.26 -3.84 0.74
C ASP A 306 -3.30 -3.89 1.86
N ARG A 307 -4.13 -2.84 1.95
CA ARG A 307 -5.14 -2.72 3.00
C ARG A 307 -6.41 -2.07 2.47
N ASP A 308 -7.54 -2.69 2.74
CA ASP A 308 -8.86 -2.11 2.47
C ASP A 308 -9.15 -0.87 3.33
N ALA A 309 -10.00 0.02 2.83
CA ALA A 309 -10.36 1.24 3.52
C ALA A 309 -10.98 1.01 4.91
N ASP A 310 -11.88 0.05 5.05
CA ASP A 310 -12.52 -0.27 6.32
C ASP A 310 -11.58 -1.03 7.27
N ASP A 311 -10.72 -1.88 6.74
CA ASP A 311 -9.74 -2.64 7.52
C ASP A 311 -8.67 -1.73 8.15
N LEU A 312 -8.34 -0.60 7.54
CA LEU A 312 -7.40 0.38 8.11
C LEU A 312 -7.84 0.93 9.45
N PHE A 313 -9.15 1.11 9.68
CA PHE A 313 -9.66 1.59 10.96
C PHE A 313 -9.60 0.56 12.09
N LEU A 314 -9.57 -0.74 11.74
CA LEU A 314 -9.63 -1.86 12.69
C LEU A 314 -8.31 -2.60 12.84
N PHE A 315 -7.55 -2.70 11.75
CA PHE A 315 -6.37 -3.53 11.60
C PHE A 315 -5.20 -2.73 11.06
N GLY A 316 -4.95 -1.53 11.60
CA GLY A 316 -3.82 -0.68 11.24
C GLY A 316 -2.47 -1.24 11.72
N LEU A 317 -1.41 -0.47 11.58
CA LEU A 317 -0.06 -0.93 11.95
C LEU A 317 0.05 -1.26 13.46
N ASP A 318 -0.71 -0.60 14.31
CA ASP A 318 -0.83 -0.91 15.74
C ASP A 318 -1.38 -2.33 15.98
N TRP A 319 -2.33 -2.77 15.15
CA TRP A 319 -2.81 -4.14 15.18
C TRP A 319 -1.69 -5.12 14.81
N VAL A 320 -0.91 -4.82 13.77
CA VAL A 320 0.21 -5.68 13.33
C VAL A 320 1.28 -5.81 14.42
N VAL A 321 1.57 -4.73 15.15
CA VAL A 321 2.43 -4.77 16.35
C VAL A 321 1.88 -5.77 17.38
N ARG A 322 0.58 -5.70 17.69
CA ARG A 322 -0.05 -6.63 18.65
C ARG A 322 -0.10 -8.07 18.13
N GLU A 323 -0.20 -8.29 16.82
CA GLU A 323 -0.04 -9.62 16.20
C GLU A 323 1.36 -10.18 16.45
N ALA A 324 2.41 -9.36 16.26
CA ALA A 324 3.78 -9.76 16.58
C ALA A 324 3.94 -10.15 18.08
N MET A 325 3.30 -9.39 18.98
CA MET A 325 3.27 -9.72 20.41
C MET A 325 2.54 -11.04 20.69
N ARG A 326 1.38 -11.29 20.06
CA ARG A 326 0.65 -12.57 20.17
C ARG A 326 1.48 -13.75 19.64
N ALA A 327 2.32 -13.51 18.65
CA ALA A 327 3.26 -14.49 18.10
C ALA A 327 4.55 -14.64 18.95
N GLY A 328 4.63 -14.03 20.14
CA GLY A 328 5.69 -14.23 21.10
C GLY A 328 6.78 -13.15 21.15
N MET A 329 6.65 -12.05 20.39
CA MET A 329 7.61 -10.95 20.48
C MET A 329 7.43 -10.13 21.77
N ASP A 330 8.56 -9.70 22.37
CA ASP A 330 8.52 -8.70 23.45
C ASP A 330 7.87 -7.40 22.93
N ALA A 331 7.02 -6.80 23.75
CA ALA A 331 6.24 -5.62 23.39
C ALA A 331 7.08 -4.42 22.92
N LYS A 332 8.25 -4.21 23.57
CA LYS A 332 9.14 -3.10 23.25
C LYS A 332 9.86 -3.33 21.91
N THR A 333 10.28 -4.55 21.67
CA THR A 333 10.85 -4.99 20.38
C THR A 333 9.81 -4.91 19.27
N ALA A 334 8.57 -5.39 19.51
CA ALA A 334 7.48 -5.30 18.54
C ALA A 334 7.19 -3.85 18.15
N TRP A 335 7.18 -2.90 19.11
CA TRP A 335 7.04 -1.48 18.82
C TRP A 335 8.25 -0.91 18.04
N SER A 336 9.48 -1.38 18.36
CA SER A 336 10.69 -1.00 17.63
C SER A 336 10.65 -1.45 16.17
N MET A 337 10.07 -2.64 15.91
CA MET A 337 9.87 -3.18 14.56
C MET A 337 8.89 -2.35 13.71
N ALA A 338 8.06 -1.53 14.33
CA ALA A 338 7.12 -0.61 13.68
C ALA A 338 7.51 0.87 13.86
N SER A 339 8.73 1.18 14.28
CA SER A 339 9.15 2.56 14.52
C SER A 339 10.62 2.80 14.21
N LEU A 340 11.55 2.38 15.09
CA LEU A 340 12.99 2.61 14.92
C LEU A 340 13.56 1.78 13.76
N HIS A 341 13.17 0.52 13.63
CA HIS A 341 13.71 -0.36 12.59
C HIS A 341 13.40 0.16 11.18
N PRO A 342 12.14 0.51 10.83
CA PRO A 342 11.85 1.14 9.54
C PRO A 342 12.63 2.45 9.32
N ALA A 343 12.69 3.32 10.32
CA ALA A 343 13.44 4.56 10.24
C ALA A 343 14.92 4.31 9.95
N THR A 344 15.53 3.31 10.60
CA THR A 344 16.92 2.89 10.38
C THR A 344 17.10 2.29 8.97
N ARG A 345 16.15 1.45 8.52
CA ARG A 345 16.19 0.84 7.19
C ARG A 345 16.30 1.89 6.08
N TYR A 346 15.61 3.02 6.24
CA TYR A 346 15.59 4.11 5.27
C TYR A 346 16.58 5.25 5.58
N GLY A 347 17.41 5.12 6.64
CA GLY A 347 18.39 6.13 7.04
C GLY A 347 17.77 7.41 7.60
N LEU A 348 16.57 7.33 8.18
CA LEU A 348 15.80 8.45 8.73
C LEU A 348 15.69 8.43 10.27
N ASP A 349 16.42 7.56 10.96
CA ASP A 349 16.41 7.42 12.43
C ASP A 349 16.97 8.65 13.15
N GLY A 350 17.63 9.55 12.45
CA GLY A 350 17.97 10.90 12.93
C GLY A 350 16.78 11.85 13.01
N GLU A 351 15.69 11.57 12.31
CA GLU A 351 14.49 12.42 12.21
C GLU A 351 13.27 11.83 12.92
N LEU A 352 13.07 10.50 12.84
CA LEU A 352 11.87 9.79 13.31
C LEU A 352 12.20 8.42 13.90
N GLY A 353 11.15 7.70 14.32
CA GLY A 353 11.23 6.33 14.82
C GLY A 353 11.64 6.18 16.26
N GLY A 354 11.99 7.26 16.97
CA GLY A 354 12.39 7.18 18.37
C GLY A 354 12.24 8.50 19.13
N LEU A 355 12.18 8.41 20.46
CA LEU A 355 12.06 9.56 21.37
C LEU A 355 13.44 10.06 21.77
N GLY A 356 14.18 10.65 20.83
CA GLY A 356 15.50 11.24 21.08
C GLY A 356 15.53 12.74 20.83
N GLY A 357 16.42 13.45 21.52
CA GLY A 357 16.61 14.90 21.30
C GLY A 357 16.89 15.20 19.81
N GLY A 358 16.23 16.22 19.28
CA GLY A 358 16.31 16.62 17.88
C GLY A 358 15.35 15.89 16.93
N ARG A 359 14.81 14.72 17.30
CA ARG A 359 13.82 14.00 16.48
C ARG A 359 12.51 14.75 16.44
N ARG A 360 11.73 14.51 15.40
CA ARG A 360 10.36 15.05 15.28
C ARG A 360 9.54 14.59 16.48
N ALA A 361 8.67 15.46 16.97
CA ALA A 361 7.73 15.12 18.03
C ALA A 361 6.49 14.41 17.45
N ASP A 362 6.73 13.30 16.78
CA ASP A 362 5.72 12.38 16.27
C ASP A 362 5.57 11.28 17.33
N LEU A 363 4.48 11.31 18.10
CA LEU A 363 4.36 10.59 19.37
C LEU A 363 3.02 9.86 19.46
N VAL A 364 3.01 8.74 20.19
CA VAL A 364 1.78 8.01 20.51
C VAL A 364 1.73 7.74 22.02
N LEU A 365 0.63 8.11 22.65
CA LEU A 365 0.28 7.71 24.00
C LEU A 365 -0.60 6.47 23.94
N MET A 366 -0.21 5.44 24.66
CA MET A 366 -0.83 4.11 24.64
C MET A 366 -1.27 3.67 26.03
N ASP A 367 -2.17 2.70 26.09
CA ASP A 367 -2.44 1.92 27.29
C ASP A 367 -1.39 0.79 27.49
N ASP A 368 -1.58 -0.03 28.52
CA ASP A 368 -0.67 -1.15 28.86
C ASP A 368 -0.66 -2.28 27.81
N LEU A 369 -1.67 -2.33 26.93
CA LEU A 369 -1.75 -3.28 25.82
C LEU A 369 -1.24 -2.70 24.51
N LEU A 370 -0.60 -1.54 24.57
CA LEU A 370 -0.10 -0.77 23.43
C LEU A 370 -1.21 -0.36 22.45
N ASN A 371 -2.43 -0.14 22.91
CA ASN A 371 -3.49 0.47 22.10
C ASN A 371 -3.28 1.99 22.06
N PRO A 372 -3.19 2.62 20.87
CA PRO A 372 -3.06 4.06 20.74
C PRO A 372 -4.28 4.79 21.33
N ARG A 373 -4.04 5.82 22.14
CA ARG A 373 -5.05 6.71 22.69
C ARG A 373 -4.92 8.12 22.16
N CYS A 374 -3.71 8.66 22.13
CA CYS A 374 -3.44 9.99 21.60
C CYS A 374 -2.29 9.93 20.61
N THR A 375 -2.38 10.73 19.54
CA THR A 375 -1.34 10.81 18.50
C THR A 375 -0.96 12.27 18.27
N TRP A 376 0.34 12.56 18.29
CA TRP A 376 0.91 13.85 17.92
C TRP A 376 1.72 13.73 16.63
N LEU A 377 1.62 14.74 15.79
CA LEU A 377 2.45 14.93 14.61
C LEU A 377 3.16 16.28 14.72
N GLY A 378 4.49 16.27 14.78
CA GLY A 378 5.27 17.49 14.98
C GLY A 378 4.86 18.27 16.23
N GLY A 379 4.52 17.56 17.32
CA GLY A 379 4.07 18.17 18.59
C GLY A 379 2.63 18.67 18.61
N ASN A 380 1.89 18.55 17.50
CA ASN A 380 0.47 18.90 17.46
C ASN A 380 -0.38 17.68 17.79
N LEU A 381 -1.26 17.79 18.77
CA LEU A 381 -2.20 16.72 19.16
C LEU A 381 -3.29 16.62 18.07
N LEU A 382 -3.32 15.49 17.37
CA LEU A 382 -4.23 15.24 16.25
C LEU A 382 -5.31 14.21 16.57
N VAL A 383 -4.99 13.27 17.45
CA VAL A 383 -5.95 12.31 17.99
C VAL A 383 -5.89 12.37 19.51
N GLU A 384 -7.04 12.44 20.16
CA GLU A 384 -7.18 12.42 21.61
C GLU A 384 -8.28 11.43 22.00
N ASP A 385 -7.96 10.52 22.93
CA ASP A 385 -8.84 9.43 23.37
C ASP A 385 -9.54 8.71 22.19
N ARG A 386 -8.74 8.36 21.16
CA ARG A 386 -9.15 7.67 19.91
C ARG A 386 -10.15 8.45 19.05
N ARG A 387 -10.18 9.77 19.19
CA ARG A 387 -11.00 10.67 18.38
C ARG A 387 -10.13 11.72 17.70
N ILE A 388 -10.48 12.07 16.48
CA ILE A 388 -9.80 13.17 15.78
C ILE A 388 -10.09 14.49 16.49
N THR A 389 -9.06 15.34 16.57
CA THR A 389 -9.19 16.69 17.15
C THR A 389 -9.71 17.67 16.10
N PRO A 390 -10.22 18.86 16.50
CA PRO A 390 -10.58 19.91 15.57
C PRO A 390 -9.42 20.34 14.65
N ALA A 391 -8.17 20.21 15.10
CA ALA A 391 -6.99 20.52 14.30
C ALA A 391 -6.81 19.51 13.15
N LEU A 392 -7.03 18.23 13.41
CA LEU A 392 -7.00 17.21 12.37
C LEU A 392 -8.20 17.35 11.44
N GLU A 393 -9.40 17.57 11.97
CA GLU A 393 -10.62 17.77 11.15
C GLU A 393 -10.41 18.88 10.12
N ALA A 394 -9.91 20.06 10.56
CA ALA A 394 -9.62 21.16 9.66
C ALA A 394 -8.55 20.84 8.60
N ALA A 395 -7.56 20.00 8.94
CA ALA A 395 -6.55 19.56 7.98
C ALA A 395 -7.14 18.58 6.95
N LEU A 396 -8.04 17.69 7.36
CA LEU A 396 -8.71 16.73 6.48
C LEU A 396 -9.74 17.37 5.54
N GLU A 397 -10.26 18.56 5.88
CA GLU A 397 -11.09 19.36 4.97
C GLU A 397 -10.26 19.97 3.82
N THR A 398 -8.95 20.20 4.02
CA THR A 398 -8.04 20.76 3.03
C THR A 398 -7.41 19.62 2.22
N ARG A 399 -8.16 19.14 1.21
CA ARG A 399 -7.72 18.03 0.36
C ARG A 399 -6.93 18.50 -0.86
N TYR A 400 -6.04 17.65 -1.34
CA TYR A 400 -5.43 17.82 -2.66
C TYR A 400 -6.49 17.69 -3.75
N HIS A 401 -6.52 18.65 -4.66
CA HIS A 401 -7.38 18.58 -5.83
C HIS A 401 -6.60 18.02 -7.01
N TYR A 402 -6.88 16.79 -7.35
CA TYR A 402 -6.29 16.16 -8.51
C TYR A 402 -6.66 16.91 -9.79
N PRO A 403 -5.76 16.97 -10.78
CA PRO A 403 -6.05 17.66 -12.04
C PRO A 403 -7.12 16.92 -12.83
N LYS A 404 -7.83 17.64 -13.72
CA LYS A 404 -8.92 17.08 -14.54
C LYS A 404 -8.51 15.84 -15.34
N ALA A 405 -7.23 15.70 -15.68
CA ALA A 405 -6.71 14.54 -16.38
C ALA A 405 -6.84 13.25 -15.56
N ALA A 406 -6.71 13.33 -14.23
CA ALA A 406 -6.88 12.19 -13.33
C ALA A 406 -8.30 11.61 -13.34
N TYR A 407 -9.29 12.42 -13.68
CA TYR A 407 -10.71 12.03 -13.79
C TYR A 407 -11.11 11.58 -15.21
N ARG A 408 -10.14 11.26 -16.07
CA ARG A 408 -10.37 10.87 -17.48
C ARG A 408 -9.40 9.78 -17.92
N THR A 409 -9.31 8.73 -17.11
CA THR A 409 -8.34 7.64 -17.33
C THR A 409 -8.98 6.35 -17.84
N VAL A 410 -10.30 6.29 -17.90
CA VAL A 410 -11.03 5.17 -18.49
C VAL A 410 -11.50 5.55 -19.89
N THR A 411 -10.84 4.97 -20.90
CA THR A 411 -11.13 5.21 -22.33
C THR A 411 -11.32 3.89 -23.05
N ILE A 412 -12.57 3.46 -23.20
CA ILE A 412 -12.91 2.27 -23.97
C ILE A 412 -13.29 2.69 -25.40
N LYS A 413 -12.54 2.21 -26.39
CA LYS A 413 -12.75 2.59 -27.80
C LYS A 413 -14.08 2.10 -28.36
N LYS A 414 -14.52 0.93 -27.95
CA LYS A 414 -15.77 0.29 -28.39
C LYS A 414 -16.21 -0.66 -27.29
N THR A 415 -17.50 -0.67 -26.95
CA THR A 415 -18.07 -1.66 -26.03
C THR A 415 -17.86 -3.07 -26.59
N PRO A 416 -17.03 -3.91 -25.92
CA PRO A 416 -16.74 -5.25 -26.39
C PRO A 416 -17.81 -6.24 -25.97
N SER A 417 -17.89 -7.40 -26.62
CA SER A 417 -18.49 -8.58 -25.99
C SER A 417 -17.60 -9.04 -24.83
N LEU A 418 -18.18 -9.46 -23.74
CA LEU A 418 -17.49 -9.87 -22.52
C LEU A 418 -17.49 -11.39 -22.30
N THR A 419 -18.18 -12.13 -23.17
CA THR A 419 -18.23 -13.58 -23.12
C THR A 419 -17.59 -14.20 -24.36
N PRO A 420 -16.93 -15.35 -24.24
CA PRO A 420 -16.37 -16.04 -25.40
C PRO A 420 -17.47 -16.66 -26.26
N ALA A 421 -17.18 -16.85 -27.56
CA ALA A 421 -18.05 -17.61 -28.43
C ALA A 421 -18.22 -19.05 -27.88
N LEU A 422 -19.45 -19.57 -28.00
CA LEU A 422 -19.77 -20.95 -27.62
C LEU A 422 -19.00 -21.92 -28.53
N PRO A 423 -18.34 -22.96 -27.99
CA PRO A 423 -17.66 -23.96 -28.82
C PRO A 423 -18.61 -24.71 -29.74
N ALA A 424 -18.33 -24.68 -31.05
CA ALA A 424 -19.12 -25.37 -32.05
C ALA A 424 -18.79 -26.89 -32.15
N ARG A 425 -17.71 -27.34 -31.53
CA ARG A 425 -17.20 -28.73 -31.51
C ARG A 425 -16.59 -29.03 -30.17
N PRO A 426 -16.42 -30.30 -29.79
CA PRO A 426 -15.69 -30.66 -28.59
C PRO A 426 -14.31 -30.02 -28.57
N CYS A 427 -13.92 -29.44 -27.42
CA CYS A 427 -12.64 -28.79 -27.23
C CYS A 427 -12.19 -28.90 -25.77
N SER A 428 -10.93 -28.60 -25.52
CA SER A 428 -10.39 -28.40 -24.18
C SER A 428 -10.31 -26.92 -23.88
N ALA A 429 -10.80 -26.48 -22.71
CA ALA A 429 -10.71 -25.09 -22.27
C ALA A 429 -9.66 -24.96 -21.18
N ASN A 430 -8.74 -23.98 -21.35
CA ASN A 430 -7.85 -23.54 -20.29
C ASN A 430 -8.63 -22.64 -19.32
N VAL A 431 -8.74 -23.02 -18.06
CA VAL A 431 -9.51 -22.30 -17.05
C VAL A 431 -8.65 -21.87 -15.87
N ILE A 432 -9.02 -20.78 -15.23
CA ILE A 432 -8.41 -20.26 -14.01
C ILE A 432 -9.22 -20.78 -12.84
N ARG A 433 -8.65 -21.67 -12.00
CA ARG A 433 -9.31 -22.11 -10.78
C ARG A 433 -8.99 -21.15 -9.64
N ALA A 434 -10.05 -20.51 -9.14
CA ALA A 434 -10.00 -19.62 -7.98
C ALA A 434 -10.01 -20.45 -6.70
N ALA A 435 -8.93 -20.44 -5.93
CA ALA A 435 -8.84 -21.11 -4.64
C ALA A 435 -8.30 -20.15 -3.58
N LEU A 436 -8.83 -20.24 -2.35
CA LEU A 436 -8.24 -19.53 -1.23
C LEU A 436 -6.82 -20.10 -0.97
N PRO A 437 -5.89 -19.23 -0.64
CA PRO A 437 -6.02 -17.83 -0.23
C PRO A 437 -6.10 -16.76 -1.35
N GLY A 438 -6.16 -17.12 -2.63
CA GLY A 438 -6.41 -16.16 -3.72
C GLY A 438 -5.16 -15.52 -4.34
N ILE A 439 -3.98 -15.73 -3.78
CA ILE A 439 -2.72 -15.24 -4.38
C ILE A 439 -2.30 -16.16 -5.53
N ILE A 440 -2.25 -17.47 -5.32
CA ILE A 440 -1.94 -18.45 -6.36
C ILE A 440 -3.25 -18.92 -7.00
N LEU A 441 -3.33 -18.81 -8.33
CA LEU A 441 -4.44 -19.30 -9.14
C LEU A 441 -3.95 -20.50 -9.94
N PHE A 442 -4.72 -21.58 -9.91
CA PHE A 442 -4.31 -22.85 -10.52
C PHE A 442 -4.77 -22.92 -11.97
N HIS A 443 -3.92 -23.51 -12.81
CA HIS A 443 -4.24 -23.82 -14.19
C HIS A 443 -4.96 -25.18 -14.26
N GLU A 444 -6.21 -25.18 -14.74
CA GLU A 444 -7.00 -26.37 -14.96
C GLU A 444 -7.43 -26.48 -16.44
N THR A 445 -7.77 -27.68 -16.85
CA THR A 445 -8.25 -27.96 -18.21
C THR A 445 -9.60 -28.63 -18.13
N VAL A 446 -10.58 -28.12 -18.84
CA VAL A 446 -11.96 -28.64 -18.85
C VAL A 446 -12.35 -29.06 -20.25
N ALA A 447 -12.79 -30.31 -20.41
CA ALA A 447 -13.38 -30.78 -21.65
C ALA A 447 -14.80 -30.23 -21.80
N LEU A 448 -15.03 -29.48 -22.88
CA LEU A 448 -16.32 -28.90 -23.21
C LEU A 448 -16.93 -29.59 -24.42
N GLU A 449 -18.16 -30.07 -24.25
CA GLU A 449 -18.98 -30.60 -25.33
C GLU A 449 -19.84 -29.50 -25.95
N PRO A 450 -20.22 -29.61 -27.26
CA PRO A 450 -21.15 -28.67 -27.88
C PRO A 450 -22.47 -28.59 -27.10
N ALA A 451 -22.95 -27.38 -26.89
CA ALA A 451 -24.20 -27.12 -26.19
C ALA A 451 -25.01 -26.03 -26.90
N ALA A 452 -26.29 -25.91 -26.60
CA ALA A 452 -27.14 -24.87 -27.17
C ALA A 452 -26.88 -23.48 -26.58
N SER A 453 -26.32 -23.45 -25.35
CA SER A 453 -25.96 -22.21 -24.64
C SER A 453 -24.84 -22.49 -23.64
N TRP A 454 -24.27 -21.41 -23.08
CA TRP A 454 -23.26 -21.51 -22.04
C TRP A 454 -23.80 -22.02 -20.70
N GLU A 455 -25.05 -21.76 -20.35
CA GLU A 455 -25.60 -22.03 -19.03
C GLU A 455 -25.39 -23.48 -18.54
N PRO A 456 -25.68 -24.54 -19.33
CA PRO A 456 -25.44 -25.93 -18.92
C PRO A 456 -23.96 -26.22 -18.66
N LEU A 457 -23.05 -25.65 -19.47
CA LEU A 457 -21.61 -25.84 -19.35
C LEU A 457 -21.07 -25.16 -18.09
N LEU A 458 -21.47 -23.91 -17.84
CA LEU A 458 -21.07 -23.17 -16.65
C LEU A 458 -21.49 -23.91 -15.37
N LYS A 459 -22.76 -24.37 -15.34
CA LYS A 459 -23.30 -25.10 -14.19
C LYS A 459 -22.61 -26.45 -13.99
N LYS A 460 -22.41 -27.24 -15.05
CA LYS A 460 -21.78 -28.57 -14.99
C LYS A 460 -20.37 -28.52 -14.44
N HIS A 461 -19.60 -27.47 -14.79
CA HIS A 461 -18.18 -27.38 -14.47
C HIS A 461 -17.85 -26.32 -13.40
N CYS A 462 -18.87 -25.78 -12.70
CA CYS A 462 -18.71 -24.71 -11.69
C CYS A 462 -17.95 -23.50 -12.24
N LEU A 463 -18.28 -23.05 -13.46
CA LEU A 463 -17.62 -21.97 -14.15
C LEU A 463 -18.44 -20.68 -14.11
N CYS A 464 -17.75 -19.55 -14.23
CA CYS A 464 -18.32 -18.28 -14.68
C CYS A 464 -17.38 -17.61 -15.69
N PHE A 465 -17.89 -16.63 -16.44
CA PHE A 465 -17.09 -15.85 -17.36
C PHE A 465 -16.17 -14.90 -16.64
N VAL A 466 -15.02 -14.59 -17.24
CA VAL A 466 -14.17 -13.47 -16.89
C VAL A 466 -13.68 -12.79 -18.16
N ALA A 467 -13.64 -11.47 -18.16
CA ALA A 467 -13.06 -10.67 -19.23
C ALA A 467 -12.16 -9.59 -18.66
N VAL A 468 -11.09 -9.25 -19.37
CA VAL A 468 -10.24 -8.10 -19.08
C VAL A 468 -10.28 -7.15 -20.26
N VAL A 469 -10.72 -5.91 -20.00
CA VAL A 469 -10.96 -4.86 -21.01
C VAL A 469 -9.90 -3.78 -20.87
N GLU A 470 -9.14 -3.52 -21.93
CA GLU A 470 -8.15 -2.46 -21.97
C GLU A 470 -8.83 -1.09 -21.82
N ARG A 471 -8.41 -0.33 -20.79
CA ARG A 471 -9.02 0.96 -20.44
C ARG A 471 -8.20 2.20 -20.74
N HIS A 472 -6.93 2.02 -21.17
CA HIS A 472 -6.02 3.14 -21.41
C HIS A 472 -6.19 3.78 -22.80
N GLY A 473 -7.12 3.28 -23.61
CA GLY A 473 -7.40 3.75 -24.95
C GLY A 473 -6.28 3.48 -25.97
N LYS A 474 -5.37 2.55 -25.67
CA LYS A 474 -4.21 2.23 -26.52
C LYS A 474 -4.56 1.22 -27.60
N THR A 475 -5.05 0.06 -27.23
CA THR A 475 -5.28 -1.06 -28.14
C THR A 475 -6.76 -1.34 -28.40
N GLY A 476 -7.62 -1.10 -27.41
CA GLY A 476 -9.02 -1.53 -27.40
C GLY A 476 -9.14 -3.05 -27.25
N GLY A 477 -8.11 -3.70 -26.69
CA GLY A 477 -8.06 -5.13 -26.46
C GLY A 477 -9.10 -5.59 -25.43
N VAL A 478 -9.64 -6.80 -25.66
CA VAL A 478 -10.41 -7.54 -24.68
C VAL A 478 -10.03 -9.02 -24.74
N ALA A 479 -9.83 -9.61 -23.58
CA ALA A 479 -9.59 -11.04 -23.46
C ALA A 479 -10.73 -11.71 -22.69
N HIS A 480 -11.04 -12.94 -23.06
CA HIS A 480 -12.04 -13.77 -22.42
C HIS A 480 -11.39 -14.97 -21.74
N GLY A 481 -11.93 -15.35 -20.59
CA GLY A 481 -11.53 -16.51 -19.82
C GLY A 481 -12.72 -17.13 -19.10
N LEU A 482 -12.42 -18.20 -18.39
CA LEU A 482 -13.37 -18.89 -17.51
C LEU A 482 -12.74 -19.03 -16.13
N LEU A 483 -13.50 -18.68 -15.09
CA LEU A 483 -13.13 -18.92 -13.70
C LEU A 483 -13.87 -20.16 -13.19
N MET A 484 -13.12 -21.09 -12.62
CA MET A 484 -13.65 -22.26 -11.91
C MET A 484 -13.65 -21.97 -10.41
N ASP A 485 -14.66 -22.42 -9.71
CA ASP A 485 -14.84 -22.33 -8.26
C ASP A 485 -14.90 -20.88 -7.69
N PHE A 486 -15.12 -19.87 -8.56
CA PHE A 486 -15.36 -18.51 -8.10
C PHE A 486 -16.70 -18.34 -7.39
N ASN A 487 -17.62 -19.29 -7.62
CA ASN A 487 -18.90 -19.47 -6.92
C ASN A 487 -19.89 -18.28 -7.04
N LEU A 488 -19.72 -17.39 -8.00
CA LEU A 488 -20.68 -16.34 -8.29
C LEU A 488 -22.04 -16.96 -8.68
N LYS A 489 -23.06 -16.76 -7.83
CA LYS A 489 -24.37 -17.42 -7.96
C LYS A 489 -25.19 -16.87 -9.14
N ALA A 490 -25.21 -15.56 -9.28
CA ALA A 490 -25.91 -14.85 -10.36
C ALA A 490 -25.40 -13.40 -10.44
N GLY A 491 -25.47 -12.81 -11.62
CA GLY A 491 -25.07 -11.43 -11.82
C GLY A 491 -23.64 -11.28 -12.31
N ALA A 492 -23.04 -10.14 -11.98
CA ALA A 492 -21.68 -9.81 -12.35
C ALA A 492 -20.97 -8.95 -11.30
N VAL A 493 -19.64 -8.99 -11.32
CA VAL A 493 -18.75 -8.11 -10.57
C VAL A 493 -17.75 -7.48 -11.52
N ALA A 494 -17.33 -6.25 -11.25
CA ALA A 494 -16.30 -5.57 -12.03
C ALA A 494 -15.41 -4.70 -11.16
N SER A 495 -14.16 -4.53 -11.59
CA SER A 495 -13.17 -3.68 -10.93
C SER A 495 -12.25 -3.02 -11.96
N SER A 496 -11.92 -1.74 -11.75
CA SER A 496 -10.85 -1.03 -12.45
C SER A 496 -9.49 -1.15 -11.75
N VAL A 497 -9.43 -1.89 -10.64
CA VAL A 497 -8.21 -2.10 -9.83
C VAL A 497 -7.55 -3.44 -10.16
N GLY A 498 -7.64 -3.88 -11.42
CA GLY A 498 -6.99 -5.15 -11.85
C GLY A 498 -5.48 -5.02 -11.95
N HIS A 499 -4.77 -5.55 -10.95
CA HIS A 499 -3.30 -5.47 -10.82
C HIS A 499 -2.56 -6.13 -11.99
N ASP A 500 -1.40 -5.59 -12.44
CA ASP A 500 -0.89 -4.23 -12.11
C ASP A 500 -1.20 -3.24 -13.22
N ALA A 501 -1.57 -3.74 -14.42
CA ALA A 501 -1.91 -2.87 -15.57
C ALA A 501 -3.19 -2.05 -15.34
N HIS A 502 -3.98 -2.42 -14.34
CA HIS A 502 -5.25 -1.80 -13.96
C HIS A 502 -6.25 -1.69 -15.11
N ASN A 503 -6.28 -2.66 -16.00
CA ASN A 503 -7.36 -2.86 -16.95
C ASN A 503 -8.62 -3.30 -16.22
N ILE A 504 -9.81 -3.05 -16.80
CA ILE A 504 -11.06 -3.40 -16.14
C ILE A 504 -11.27 -4.91 -16.24
N ILE A 505 -11.32 -5.58 -15.07
CA ILE A 505 -11.73 -6.97 -14.97
C ILE A 505 -13.21 -7.06 -14.66
N VAL A 506 -13.91 -7.94 -15.39
CA VAL A 506 -15.35 -8.21 -15.21
C VAL A 506 -15.54 -9.72 -15.14
N ALA A 507 -16.25 -10.21 -14.13
CA ALA A 507 -16.70 -11.60 -14.09
C ALA A 507 -18.21 -11.69 -13.93
N GLY A 508 -18.83 -12.71 -14.53
CA GLY A 508 -20.29 -12.82 -14.49
C GLY A 508 -20.82 -14.17 -14.95
N THR A 509 -22.09 -14.39 -14.67
CA THR A 509 -22.83 -15.59 -15.11
C THR A 509 -23.56 -15.37 -16.44
N ASN A 510 -23.67 -14.12 -16.88
CA ASN A 510 -24.32 -13.73 -18.13
C ASN A 510 -23.76 -12.42 -18.68
N GLU A 511 -23.85 -12.23 -19.99
CA GLU A 511 -23.34 -11.04 -20.72
C GLU A 511 -24.02 -9.74 -20.27
N ASP A 512 -25.34 -9.76 -20.04
CA ASP A 512 -26.13 -8.56 -19.78
C ASP A 512 -25.71 -7.89 -18.47
N ASP A 513 -25.58 -8.66 -17.38
CA ASP A 513 -25.11 -8.15 -16.09
C ASP A 513 -23.65 -7.71 -16.17
N MET A 514 -22.79 -8.43 -16.93
CA MET A 514 -21.40 -8.03 -17.15
C MET A 514 -21.31 -6.68 -17.88
N GLN A 515 -22.16 -6.42 -18.87
CA GLN A 515 -22.23 -5.14 -19.58
C GLN A 515 -22.69 -4.00 -18.65
N VAL A 516 -23.67 -4.26 -17.78
CA VAL A 516 -24.12 -3.29 -16.77
C VAL A 516 -22.97 -2.95 -15.80
N ALA A 517 -22.21 -3.95 -15.35
CA ALA A 517 -21.08 -3.78 -14.46
C ALA A 517 -19.96 -2.96 -15.13
N LEU A 518 -19.56 -3.30 -16.36
CA LEU A 518 -18.60 -2.54 -17.14
C LEU A 518 -19.04 -1.08 -17.31
N ALA A 519 -20.31 -0.87 -17.70
CA ALA A 519 -20.85 0.47 -17.91
C ALA A 519 -20.88 1.30 -16.61
N ALA A 520 -21.15 0.68 -15.45
CA ALA A 520 -21.13 1.36 -14.15
C ALA A 520 -19.72 1.85 -13.81
N VAL A 521 -18.71 0.99 -13.92
CA VAL A 521 -17.29 1.34 -13.69
C VAL A 521 -16.82 2.43 -14.67
N CYS A 522 -17.19 2.34 -15.93
CA CYS A 522 -16.83 3.35 -16.93
C CYS A 522 -17.43 4.73 -16.63
N ARG A 523 -18.71 4.79 -16.23
CA ARG A 523 -19.38 6.07 -15.89
C ARG A 523 -18.73 6.76 -14.70
N ALA A 524 -18.26 6.01 -13.71
CA ALA A 524 -17.57 6.52 -12.53
C ALA A 524 -16.08 6.87 -12.78
N ASN A 525 -15.56 6.67 -14.01
CA ASN A 525 -14.15 6.72 -14.36
C ASN A 525 -13.28 5.73 -13.53
N GLY A 526 -13.89 4.66 -13.05
CA GLY A 526 -13.30 3.59 -12.24
C GLY A 526 -14.16 3.25 -11.03
N GLY A 527 -13.94 2.07 -10.48
CA GLY A 527 -14.68 1.59 -9.31
C GLY A 527 -14.67 0.09 -9.20
N VAL A 528 -15.26 -0.39 -8.09
CA VAL A 528 -15.53 -1.80 -7.83
C VAL A 528 -17.03 -1.96 -7.60
N CYS A 529 -17.68 -2.87 -8.33
CA CYS A 529 -19.13 -3.01 -8.25
C CYS A 529 -19.61 -4.46 -8.25
N VAL A 530 -20.83 -4.62 -7.75
CA VAL A 530 -21.64 -5.84 -7.81
C VAL A 530 -22.95 -5.52 -8.52
N VAL A 531 -23.32 -6.36 -9.50
CA VAL A 531 -24.54 -6.23 -10.30
C VAL A 531 -25.34 -7.52 -10.21
N ARG A 532 -26.66 -7.40 -10.16
CA ARG A 532 -27.58 -8.52 -10.25
C ARG A 532 -28.89 -8.10 -10.92
N GLU A 533 -29.37 -8.92 -11.85
CA GLU A 533 -30.63 -8.69 -12.58
C GLU A 533 -30.71 -7.28 -13.22
N GLY A 534 -29.64 -6.87 -13.89
CA GLY A 534 -29.51 -5.57 -14.54
C GLY A 534 -29.39 -4.36 -13.61
N LYS A 535 -29.22 -4.57 -12.30
CA LYS A 535 -29.12 -3.49 -11.29
C LYS A 535 -27.79 -3.50 -10.57
N VAL A 536 -27.19 -2.33 -10.42
CA VAL A 536 -26.01 -2.11 -9.57
C VAL A 536 -26.45 -2.22 -8.11
N ILE A 537 -25.99 -3.25 -7.41
CA ILE A 537 -26.30 -3.51 -5.99
C ILE A 537 -25.36 -2.71 -5.07
N SER A 538 -24.08 -2.62 -5.45
CA SER A 538 -23.08 -1.84 -4.74
C SER A 538 -22.04 -1.32 -5.73
N LEU A 539 -21.53 -0.12 -5.48
CA LEU A 539 -20.46 0.51 -6.25
C LEU A 539 -19.63 1.38 -5.30
N VAL A 540 -18.33 1.15 -5.25
CA VAL A 540 -17.35 2.11 -4.73
C VAL A 540 -16.79 2.84 -5.93
N GLU A 541 -17.04 4.14 -6.02
CA GLU A 541 -16.55 4.98 -7.13
C GLU A 541 -15.10 5.39 -6.89
N LEU A 542 -14.26 5.22 -7.91
CA LEU A 542 -12.84 5.53 -7.90
C LEU A 542 -12.49 6.50 -9.05
N PRO A 543 -12.98 7.75 -8.98
CA PRO A 543 -12.91 8.67 -10.09
C PRO A 543 -11.49 9.15 -10.40
N VAL A 544 -10.55 9.09 -9.44
CA VAL A 544 -9.17 9.52 -9.61
C VAL A 544 -8.34 8.35 -10.12
N ALA A 545 -7.85 8.46 -11.33
CA ALA A 545 -7.06 7.45 -12.04
C ALA A 545 -7.76 6.07 -12.15
N GLY A 546 -9.05 5.98 -11.81
CA GLY A 546 -9.77 4.73 -11.70
C GLY A 546 -9.33 3.84 -10.54
N LEU A 547 -8.64 4.40 -9.56
CA LEU A 547 -8.02 3.70 -8.42
C LEU A 547 -8.43 4.30 -7.08
N ILE A 548 -8.64 5.61 -7.02
CA ILE A 548 -8.73 6.38 -5.79
C ILE A 548 -10.07 7.12 -5.74
N SER A 549 -10.74 7.05 -4.60
CA SER A 549 -11.91 7.87 -4.25
C SER A 549 -11.46 9.28 -3.83
N ASP A 550 -12.26 10.28 -4.15
CA ASP A 550 -12.07 11.66 -3.69
C ASP A 550 -12.89 11.99 -2.43
N LYS A 551 -13.41 10.98 -1.74
CA LYS A 551 -14.20 11.08 -0.49
C LYS A 551 -13.31 11.03 0.75
N ARG A 552 -13.90 11.29 1.92
CA ARG A 552 -13.28 11.09 3.23
C ARG A 552 -13.07 9.59 3.52
N ALA A 553 -12.05 9.28 4.32
CA ALA A 553 -11.72 7.90 4.68
C ALA A 553 -12.91 7.14 5.28
N THR A 554 -13.66 7.77 6.18
CA THR A 554 -14.86 7.18 6.80
C THR A 554 -15.98 6.88 5.80
N GLU A 555 -16.12 7.67 4.74
CA GLU A 555 -17.11 7.43 3.67
C GLU A 555 -16.68 6.24 2.81
N VAL A 556 -15.41 6.22 2.39
CA VAL A 556 -14.85 5.11 1.60
C VAL A 556 -14.92 3.80 2.40
N ALA A 557 -14.56 3.82 3.68
CA ALA A 557 -14.64 2.65 4.56
C ALA A 557 -16.08 2.10 4.66
N ARG A 558 -17.08 2.99 4.81
CA ARG A 558 -18.49 2.59 4.82
C ARG A 558 -18.92 1.95 3.49
N GLU A 559 -18.54 2.55 2.37
CA GLU A 559 -18.87 2.03 1.03
C GLU A 559 -18.17 0.68 0.78
N THR A 560 -16.92 0.53 1.23
CA THR A 560 -16.17 -0.73 1.16
C THR A 560 -16.83 -1.83 1.98
N THR A 561 -17.29 -1.52 3.20
CA THR A 561 -18.05 -2.47 4.02
C THR A 561 -19.34 -2.92 3.31
N GLN A 562 -20.05 -2.01 2.65
CA GLN A 562 -21.25 -2.34 1.87
C GLN A 562 -20.90 -3.21 0.64
N LEU A 563 -19.80 -2.87 -0.04
CA LEU A 563 -19.29 -3.66 -1.16
C LEU A 563 -18.95 -5.09 -0.72
N LYS A 564 -18.18 -5.27 0.36
CA LYS A 564 -17.81 -6.60 0.91
C LYS A 564 -19.04 -7.43 1.23
N ARG A 565 -20.08 -6.81 1.78
CA ARG A 565 -21.35 -7.48 2.06
C ARG A 565 -22.05 -7.93 0.76
N ALA A 566 -22.22 -7.03 -0.22
CA ALA A 566 -22.83 -7.37 -1.51
C ALA A 566 -22.03 -8.45 -2.27
N TRP A 567 -20.69 -8.39 -2.18
CA TRP A 567 -19.76 -9.36 -2.76
C TRP A 567 -19.95 -10.77 -2.16
N SER A 568 -20.03 -10.84 -0.85
CA SER A 568 -20.31 -12.11 -0.12
C SER A 568 -21.72 -12.66 -0.44
N GLU A 569 -22.74 -11.80 -0.49
CA GLU A 569 -24.12 -12.18 -0.85
C GLU A 569 -24.22 -12.69 -2.29
N ALA A 570 -23.40 -12.16 -3.20
CA ALA A 570 -23.27 -12.68 -4.57
C ALA A 570 -22.64 -14.08 -4.63
N GLY A 571 -21.94 -14.50 -3.57
CA GLY A 571 -21.36 -15.84 -3.40
C GLY A 571 -19.92 -15.97 -3.86
N CYS A 572 -19.25 -14.86 -4.21
CA CYS A 572 -17.87 -14.88 -4.68
C CYS A 572 -16.93 -15.53 -3.64
N ALA A 573 -16.18 -16.55 -4.05
CA ALA A 573 -15.28 -17.30 -3.18
C ALA A 573 -14.02 -16.50 -2.81
N LEU A 574 -13.53 -15.64 -3.71
CA LEU A 574 -12.44 -14.73 -3.42
C LEU A 574 -12.98 -13.40 -2.89
N PRO A 575 -12.34 -12.77 -1.91
CA PRO A 575 -12.61 -11.36 -1.60
C PRO A 575 -12.33 -10.48 -2.83
N TYR A 576 -12.91 -9.28 -2.90
CA TYR A 576 -12.73 -8.42 -4.07
C TYR A 576 -11.25 -8.03 -4.30
N MET A 577 -10.44 -7.91 -3.25
CA MET A 577 -8.99 -7.72 -3.41
C MET A 577 -8.33 -8.91 -4.10
N GLY A 578 -8.68 -10.15 -3.72
CA GLY A 578 -8.20 -11.34 -4.42
C GLY A 578 -8.68 -11.42 -5.88
N PHE A 579 -9.89 -10.91 -6.17
CA PHE A 579 -10.38 -10.76 -7.54
C PHE A 579 -9.55 -9.75 -8.34
N ASN A 580 -9.13 -8.65 -7.72
CA ASN A 580 -8.26 -7.66 -8.34
C ASN A 580 -6.89 -8.23 -8.73
N LEU A 581 -6.43 -9.29 -8.08
CA LEU A 581 -5.16 -9.97 -8.38
C LEU A 581 -5.25 -11.00 -9.52
N ILE A 582 -6.46 -11.31 -10.03
CA ILE A 582 -6.59 -12.26 -11.15
C ILE A 582 -5.80 -11.84 -12.39
N PRO A 583 -5.69 -10.55 -12.75
CA PRO A 583 -4.86 -10.12 -13.88
C PRO A 583 -3.36 -10.03 -13.61
N LEU A 584 -2.89 -10.20 -12.37
CA LEU A 584 -1.50 -9.99 -11.97
C LEU A 584 -0.55 -11.02 -12.58
N SER A 585 -0.01 -10.72 -13.75
CA SER A 585 0.71 -11.63 -14.62
C SER A 585 2.17 -11.93 -14.21
N VAL A 586 2.54 -11.61 -12.97
CA VAL A 586 3.84 -11.96 -12.35
C VAL A 586 3.73 -13.05 -11.27
N ILE A 587 2.50 -13.40 -10.84
CA ILE A 587 2.27 -14.45 -9.84
C ILE A 587 1.72 -15.73 -10.48
N PRO A 588 2.26 -16.94 -10.19
CA PRO A 588 1.80 -18.22 -10.74
C PRO A 588 0.31 -18.52 -10.43
N GLU A 589 -0.28 -19.49 -11.14
CA GLU A 589 0.25 -20.23 -12.31
C GLU A 589 -0.28 -19.62 -13.61
N ILE A 590 -1.60 -19.32 -13.68
CA ILE A 590 -2.30 -18.78 -14.84
C ILE A 590 -3.03 -17.49 -14.46
N ARG A 591 -2.96 -16.52 -15.35
CA ARG A 591 -3.60 -15.19 -15.18
C ARG A 591 -4.32 -14.81 -16.46
N ILE A 592 -5.08 -13.72 -16.41
CA ILE A 592 -5.72 -13.15 -17.61
C ILE A 592 -5.42 -11.65 -17.69
N THR A 593 -4.92 -11.20 -18.83
CA THR A 593 -4.71 -9.78 -19.14
C THR A 593 -5.60 -9.37 -20.32
N ASP A 594 -5.54 -8.14 -20.77
CA ASP A 594 -6.22 -7.68 -22.00
C ASP A 594 -5.72 -8.38 -23.28
N LYS A 595 -4.62 -9.14 -23.18
CA LYS A 595 -4.01 -9.89 -24.30
C LYS A 595 -4.45 -11.35 -24.36
N GLY A 596 -4.94 -11.92 -23.26
CA GLY A 596 -5.33 -13.33 -23.17
C GLY A 596 -4.92 -13.97 -21.86
N LEU A 597 -5.06 -15.29 -21.81
CA LEU A 597 -4.57 -16.10 -20.69
C LEU A 597 -3.05 -16.16 -20.71
N VAL A 598 -2.42 -15.88 -19.57
CA VAL A 598 -0.96 -15.91 -19.38
C VAL A 598 -0.59 -17.09 -18.52
N LEU A 599 0.19 -18.03 -19.07
CA LEU A 599 0.85 -19.05 -18.28
C LEU A 599 2.14 -18.46 -17.72
N VAL A 600 2.08 -18.03 -16.45
CA VAL A 600 3.12 -17.22 -15.81
C VAL A 600 4.48 -17.93 -15.73
N PRO A 601 4.59 -19.22 -15.34
CA PRO A 601 5.89 -19.90 -15.32
C PRO A 601 6.61 -19.90 -16.66
N ALA A 602 5.87 -19.82 -17.77
CA ALA A 602 6.42 -19.80 -19.12
C ALA A 602 6.44 -18.40 -19.75
N MET A 603 5.91 -17.39 -19.08
CA MET A 603 5.77 -16.00 -19.55
C MET A 603 5.22 -15.92 -20.99
N ARG A 604 4.16 -16.68 -21.27
CA ARG A 604 3.54 -16.77 -22.59
C ARG A 604 2.01 -16.80 -22.55
N LEU A 605 1.40 -16.33 -23.62
CA LEU A 605 -0.02 -16.48 -23.83
C LEU A 605 -0.39 -17.91 -24.21
N VAL A 606 -1.54 -18.36 -23.73
CA VAL A 606 -2.19 -19.62 -24.12
C VAL A 606 -3.61 -19.33 -24.63
N PRO A 607 -4.13 -20.10 -25.61
CA PRO A 607 -5.50 -19.93 -26.09
C PRO A 607 -6.51 -20.33 -25.01
N LEU A 608 -7.74 -19.78 -25.08
CA LEU A 608 -8.83 -20.21 -24.19
C LEU A 608 -9.27 -21.64 -24.53
N PHE A 609 -9.35 -21.96 -25.84
CA PHE A 609 -9.76 -23.29 -26.34
C PHE A 609 -8.64 -23.94 -27.16
N GLU A 610 -8.44 -25.24 -26.92
CA GLU A 610 -7.52 -26.14 -27.66
C GLU A 610 -8.31 -27.22 -28.41
#